data_1c1c7b627c1aca72d1244c5cf060c617
#
_entry.id   1c1c7b627c1aca72d1244c5cf060c617
#
_cell.length_a   1.000
_cell.length_b   1.000
_cell.length_c   1.000
_cell.angle_alpha   90.00
_cell.angle_beta   90.00
_cell.angle_gamma   90.00
#
_symmetry.space_group_name_H-M   'P 1'
#
loop_
_entity.id
_entity.type
_entity.pdbx_description
1 polymer ?
#
loop_
_entity_poly.entity_id
_entity_poly.type
_entity_poly.pdbx_seq_one_letter_code
_entity_poly.pdbx_strand_id
1 'polypeptide(L)'
;MIYLDPSVIFSLYCADSNTASALSLIRNGNEPFLLTPFCELETLNAFSLGLFRKELSETEVMLLWRNSESDLEAGVYQQRPLPPGAFTRAKALSRMIAPTIGVRSADLLHIAAALELGATSLYTFDRKQHQAALAAGLPVNPLPRP
;
A
#
# COMPACT_ATOMS: atom_id res chain seq x y z
N MET A 1 14.40 1.13 2.61
CA MET A 1 13.11 0.50 3.04
C MET A 1 12.09 0.67 1.93
N ILE A 2 11.26 -0.33 1.74
CA ILE A 2 10.21 -0.36 0.72
C ILE A 2 8.87 -0.06 1.39
N TYR A 3 8.16 0.97 0.93
CA TYR A 3 6.81 1.27 1.42
C TYR A 3 5.79 0.37 0.70
N LEU A 4 4.95 -0.32 1.47
CA LEU A 4 3.88 -1.15 0.92
C LEU A 4 2.55 -0.38 0.91
N ASP A 5 1.91 -0.38 -0.25
CA ASP A 5 0.54 0.09 -0.41
C ASP A 5 -0.47 -1.00 0.00
N PRO A 6 -1.67 -0.64 0.49
CA PRO A 6 -2.72 -1.59 0.83
C PRO A 6 -3.03 -2.62 -0.26
N SER A 7 -2.93 -2.26 -1.55
CA SER A 7 -3.21 -3.19 -2.66
C SER A 7 -2.24 -4.38 -2.70
N VAL A 8 -0.97 -4.16 -2.34
CA VAL A 8 0.02 -5.26 -2.26
C VAL A 8 -0.25 -6.12 -1.05
N ILE A 9 -0.52 -5.50 0.12
CA ILE A 9 -0.81 -6.23 1.35
C ILE A 9 -2.09 -7.05 1.17
N PHE A 10 -3.16 -6.47 0.61
CA PHE A 10 -4.39 -7.20 0.31
C PHE A 10 -4.12 -8.47 -0.52
N SER A 11 -3.34 -8.35 -1.60
CA SER A 11 -3.00 -9.49 -2.47
C SER A 11 -2.10 -10.55 -1.82
N LEU A 12 -1.42 -10.23 -0.70
CA LEU A 12 -0.66 -11.21 0.08
C LEU A 12 -1.57 -12.08 0.95
N TYR A 13 -2.68 -11.53 1.44
CA TYR A 13 -3.60 -12.22 2.33
C TYR A 13 -4.84 -12.77 1.61
N CYS A 14 -5.34 -12.07 0.59
CA CYS A 14 -6.49 -12.49 -0.20
C CYS A 14 -6.04 -12.99 -1.57
N ALA A 15 -6.45 -14.19 -1.95
CA ALA A 15 -6.15 -14.74 -3.27
C ALA A 15 -6.85 -13.91 -4.36
N ASP A 16 -6.06 -13.23 -5.19
CA ASP A 16 -6.51 -12.44 -6.32
C ASP A 16 -5.57 -12.59 -7.53
N SER A 17 -5.82 -11.85 -8.60
CA SER A 17 -4.98 -11.86 -9.80
C SER A 17 -3.55 -11.36 -9.58
N ASN A 18 -3.29 -10.63 -8.49
CA ASN A 18 -2.00 -10.04 -8.17
C ASN A 18 -1.19 -10.87 -7.16
N THR A 19 -1.78 -11.89 -6.52
CA THR A 19 -1.15 -12.67 -5.45
C THR A 19 0.23 -13.22 -5.86
N ALA A 20 0.36 -13.80 -7.05
CA ALA A 20 1.65 -14.33 -7.52
C ALA A 20 2.71 -13.21 -7.64
N SER A 21 2.31 -12.03 -8.13
CA SER A 21 3.18 -10.87 -8.22
C SER A 21 3.55 -10.32 -6.85
N ALA A 22 2.59 -10.21 -5.92
CA ALA A 22 2.83 -9.77 -4.55
C ALA A 22 3.85 -10.67 -3.85
N LEU A 23 3.66 -11.99 -3.91
CA LEU A 23 4.59 -12.97 -3.34
C LEU A 23 6.00 -12.85 -3.96
N SER A 24 6.09 -12.62 -5.29
CA SER A 24 7.37 -12.41 -5.97
C SER A 24 8.06 -11.14 -5.49
N LEU A 25 7.33 -10.04 -5.33
CA LEU A 25 7.86 -8.76 -4.83
C LEU A 25 8.45 -8.92 -3.42
N ILE A 26 7.72 -9.60 -2.51
CA ILE A 26 8.18 -9.81 -1.13
C ILE A 26 9.42 -10.74 -1.09
N ARG A 27 9.42 -11.83 -1.86
CA ARG A 27 10.55 -12.78 -1.89
C ARG A 27 11.83 -12.17 -2.45
N ASN A 28 11.72 -11.27 -3.42
CA ASN A 28 12.86 -10.62 -4.07
C ASN A 28 13.22 -9.27 -3.43
N GLY A 29 12.45 -8.80 -2.46
CA GLY A 29 12.74 -7.58 -1.72
C GLY A 29 13.96 -7.77 -0.82
N ASN A 30 15.00 -6.96 -1.05
CA ASN A 30 16.25 -7.01 -0.27
C ASN A 30 16.28 -5.98 0.87
N GLU A 31 15.21 -5.26 1.09
CA GLU A 31 15.09 -4.22 2.09
C GLU A 31 13.88 -4.47 3.00
N PRO A 32 13.90 -3.98 4.25
CA PRO A 32 12.74 -4.08 5.13
C PRO A 32 11.52 -3.38 4.53
N PHE A 33 10.35 -4.01 4.69
CA PHE A 33 9.07 -3.45 4.30
C PHE A 33 8.52 -2.57 5.41
N LEU A 34 7.97 -1.44 5.04
CA LEU A 34 7.35 -0.52 5.98
C LEU A 34 5.92 -0.17 5.56
N LEU A 35 5.11 0.11 6.56
CA LEU A 35 3.77 0.65 6.40
C LEU A 35 3.47 1.69 7.49
N THR A 36 2.40 2.42 7.34
CA THR A 36 1.90 3.35 8.36
C THR A 36 0.56 2.85 8.92
N PRO A 37 0.10 3.36 10.09
CA PRO A 37 -1.25 3.07 10.59
C PRO A 37 -2.36 3.43 9.59
N PHE A 38 -2.10 4.37 8.69
CA PHE A 38 -3.03 4.70 7.61
C PHE A 38 -3.12 3.56 6.58
N CYS A 39 -1.99 2.97 6.19
CA CYS A 39 -1.96 1.80 5.32
C CYS A 39 -2.65 0.58 5.96
N GLU A 40 -2.40 0.34 7.24
CA GLU A 40 -3.07 -0.71 8.01
C GLU A 40 -4.61 -0.51 8.00
N LEU A 41 -5.08 0.69 8.34
CA LEU A 41 -6.51 1.02 8.31
C LEU A 41 -7.14 0.74 6.94
N GLU A 42 -6.50 1.14 5.85
CA GLU A 42 -7.03 0.91 4.51
C GLU A 42 -7.03 -0.58 4.14
N THR A 43 -6.03 -1.34 4.57
CA THR A 43 -5.97 -2.81 4.39
C THR A 43 -7.12 -3.50 5.13
N LEU A 44 -7.32 -3.19 6.42
CA LEU A 44 -8.42 -3.74 7.22
C LEU A 44 -9.79 -3.36 6.64
N ASN A 45 -9.92 -2.13 6.16
CA ASN A 45 -11.14 -1.69 5.47
C ASN A 45 -11.37 -2.41 4.15
N ALA A 46 -10.33 -2.73 3.40
CA ALA A 46 -10.45 -3.51 2.16
C ALA A 46 -10.99 -4.93 2.44
N PHE A 47 -10.54 -5.60 3.51
CA PHE A 47 -11.12 -6.88 3.94
C PHE A 47 -12.60 -6.75 4.30
N SER A 48 -12.97 -5.70 5.06
CA SER A 48 -14.36 -5.41 5.43
C SER A 48 -15.25 -5.15 4.21
N LEU A 49 -14.71 -4.46 3.19
CA LEU A 49 -15.42 -4.23 1.93
C LEU A 49 -15.61 -5.53 1.13
N GLY A 50 -14.66 -6.47 1.21
CA GLY A 50 -14.82 -7.82 0.65
C GLY A 50 -16.02 -8.56 1.26
N LEU A 51 -16.22 -8.45 2.58
CA LEU A 51 -17.39 -8.98 3.26
C LEU A 51 -18.69 -8.29 2.79
N PHE A 52 -18.70 -6.97 2.75
CA PHE A 52 -19.86 -6.20 2.28
C PHE A 52 -20.28 -6.57 0.85
N ARG A 53 -19.31 -6.83 -0.03
CA ARG A 53 -19.52 -7.25 -1.42
C ARG A 53 -19.87 -8.73 -1.56
N LYS A 54 -19.86 -9.48 -0.45
CA LYS A 54 -20.05 -10.94 -0.43
C LYS A 54 -18.98 -11.73 -1.21
N GLU A 55 -17.81 -11.16 -1.34
CA GLU A 55 -16.62 -11.79 -1.90
C GLU A 55 -15.87 -12.61 -0.84
N LEU A 56 -16.02 -12.24 0.44
CA LEU A 56 -15.47 -12.90 1.61
C LEU A 56 -16.59 -13.21 2.62
N SER A 57 -16.42 -14.28 3.38
CA SER A 57 -17.26 -14.62 4.53
C SER A 57 -16.76 -13.92 5.80
N GLU A 58 -17.60 -13.83 6.84
CA GLU A 58 -17.21 -13.31 8.15
C GLU A 58 -16.00 -14.04 8.74
N THR A 59 -15.99 -15.37 8.63
CA THR A 59 -14.88 -16.20 9.13
C THR A 59 -13.57 -15.87 8.42
N GLU A 60 -13.60 -15.70 7.09
CA GLU A 60 -12.43 -15.33 6.31
C GLU A 60 -11.92 -13.94 6.73
N VAL A 61 -12.78 -12.95 6.85
CA VAL A 61 -12.38 -11.59 7.27
C VAL A 61 -11.76 -11.59 8.66
N MET A 62 -12.33 -12.33 9.62
CA MET A 62 -11.75 -12.46 10.95
C MET A 62 -10.34 -13.08 10.94
N LEU A 63 -10.12 -14.09 10.08
CA LEU A 63 -8.81 -14.70 9.91
C LEU A 63 -7.82 -13.73 9.25
N LEU A 64 -8.25 -12.95 8.25
CA LEU A 64 -7.41 -11.97 7.57
C LEU A 64 -6.97 -10.86 8.54
N TRP A 65 -7.87 -10.33 9.36
CA TRP A 65 -7.52 -9.36 10.39
C TRP A 65 -6.49 -9.94 11.36
N ARG A 66 -6.78 -11.10 11.93
CA ARG A 66 -5.89 -11.76 12.90
C ARG A 66 -4.50 -12.03 12.31
N ASN A 67 -4.43 -12.54 11.08
CA ASN A 67 -3.16 -12.85 10.44
C ASN A 67 -2.35 -11.59 10.15
N SER A 68 -2.99 -10.52 9.64
CA SER A 68 -2.30 -9.26 9.36
C SER A 68 -1.78 -8.57 10.63
N GLU A 69 -2.55 -8.60 11.72
CA GLU A 69 -2.13 -8.11 13.04
C GLU A 69 -0.98 -8.92 13.60
N SER A 70 -1.06 -10.26 13.53
CA SER A 70 0.00 -11.16 13.99
C SER A 70 1.33 -10.95 13.24
N ASP A 71 1.28 -10.74 11.92
CA ASP A 71 2.47 -10.47 11.12
C ASP A 71 3.08 -9.10 11.46
N LEU A 72 2.25 -8.12 11.78
CA LEU A 72 2.71 -6.81 12.22
C LEU A 72 3.39 -6.92 13.60
N GLU A 73 2.79 -7.62 14.56
CA GLU A 73 3.36 -7.89 15.88
C GLU A 73 4.67 -8.70 15.79
N ALA A 74 4.74 -9.65 14.88
CA ALA A 74 5.94 -10.45 14.60
C ALA A 74 7.06 -9.66 13.90
N GLY A 75 6.79 -8.41 13.47
CA GLY A 75 7.78 -7.56 12.81
C GLY A 75 8.05 -7.92 11.35
N VAL A 76 7.14 -8.64 10.69
CA VAL A 76 7.19 -8.90 9.24
C VAL A 76 7.21 -7.58 8.47
N TYR A 77 6.46 -6.59 8.98
CA TYR A 77 6.43 -5.21 8.50
C TYR A 77 6.88 -4.25 9.60
N GLN A 78 7.64 -3.23 9.24
CA GLN A 78 7.98 -2.15 10.16
C GLN A 78 6.88 -1.08 10.11
N GLN A 79 6.09 -0.96 11.16
CA GLN A 79 5.14 0.14 11.26
C GLN A 79 5.84 1.43 11.68
N ARG A 80 5.62 2.49 10.93
CA ARG A 80 6.12 3.84 11.22
C ARG A 80 4.96 4.82 11.37
N PRO A 81 4.99 5.74 12.33
CA PRO A 81 3.97 6.80 12.41
C PRO A 81 3.85 7.55 11.09
N LEU A 82 2.64 8.00 10.77
CA LEU A 82 2.45 8.90 9.63
C LEU A 82 3.23 10.20 9.87
N PRO A 83 4.17 10.57 8.98
CA PRO A 83 5.01 11.75 9.22
C PRO A 83 4.19 13.05 9.30
N PRO A 84 4.52 13.98 10.19
CA PRO A 84 3.82 15.26 10.28
C PRO A 84 3.78 16.04 8.95
N GLY A 85 4.84 15.91 8.13
CA GLY A 85 4.95 16.54 6.80
C GLY A 85 4.11 15.90 5.71
N ALA A 86 3.59 14.67 5.90
CA ALA A 86 2.93 13.90 4.87
C ALA A 86 1.71 14.63 4.26
N PHE A 87 0.85 15.25 5.07
CA PHE A 87 -0.30 16.01 4.57
C PHE A 87 0.13 17.26 3.76
N THR A 88 1.16 17.95 4.21
CA THR A 88 1.68 19.13 3.48
C THR A 88 2.24 18.72 2.13
N ARG A 89 3.02 17.64 2.10
CA ARG A 89 3.56 17.09 0.85
C ARG A 89 2.45 16.55 -0.05
N ALA A 90 1.47 15.84 0.47
CA ALA A 90 0.33 15.34 -0.30
C ALA A 90 -0.47 16.47 -0.96
N LYS A 91 -0.68 17.61 -0.26
CA LYS A 91 -1.31 18.80 -0.85
C LYS A 91 -0.49 19.38 -2.00
N ALA A 92 0.84 19.41 -1.89
CA ALA A 92 1.71 19.87 -2.98
C ALA A 92 1.64 18.91 -4.18
N LEU A 93 1.75 17.61 -3.95
CA LEU A 93 1.60 16.58 -5.00
C LEU A 93 0.23 16.63 -5.66
N SER A 94 -0.84 16.89 -4.90
CA SER A 94 -2.19 17.03 -5.42
C SER A 94 -2.27 18.14 -6.47
N ARG A 95 -1.69 19.30 -6.18
CA ARG A 95 -1.70 20.43 -7.12
C ARG A 95 -0.90 20.17 -8.39
N MET A 96 0.21 19.41 -8.27
CA MET A 96 1.12 19.14 -9.38
C MET A 96 0.69 17.95 -10.24
N ILE A 97 0.18 16.90 -9.64
CA ILE A 97 0.04 15.57 -10.27
C ILE A 97 -1.42 15.21 -10.53
N ALA A 98 -2.33 15.51 -9.59
CA ALA A 98 -3.72 15.08 -9.72
C ALA A 98 -4.43 15.64 -10.96
N PRO A 99 -4.20 16.89 -11.44
CA PRO A 99 -4.84 17.38 -12.65
C PRO A 99 -4.52 16.57 -13.90
N THR A 100 -3.37 15.90 -13.93
CA THR A 100 -2.90 15.15 -15.11
C THR A 100 -3.20 13.65 -15.01
N ILE A 101 -3.07 13.07 -13.80
CA ILE A 101 -3.16 11.62 -13.59
C ILE A 101 -4.54 11.24 -13.02
N GLY A 102 -5.23 12.13 -12.33
CA GLY A 102 -6.53 11.85 -11.70
C GLY A 102 -6.39 10.86 -10.52
N VAL A 103 -5.28 10.94 -9.78
CA VAL A 103 -4.98 10.14 -8.59
C VAL A 103 -5.80 10.63 -7.39
N ARG A 104 -6.21 9.71 -6.50
CA ARG A 104 -7.01 10.04 -5.32
C ARG A 104 -6.14 10.59 -4.18
N SER A 105 -6.77 11.28 -3.23
CA SER A 105 -6.09 11.89 -2.08
C SER A 105 -5.41 10.86 -1.16
N ALA A 106 -6.03 9.70 -0.97
CA ALA A 106 -5.43 8.60 -0.19
C ALA A 106 -4.13 8.11 -0.83
N ASP A 107 -4.14 7.87 -2.14
CA ASP A 107 -2.97 7.43 -2.90
C ASP A 107 -1.82 8.45 -2.81
N LEU A 108 -2.16 9.74 -2.88
CA LEU A 108 -1.18 10.83 -2.70
C LEU A 108 -0.61 10.88 -1.29
N LEU A 109 -1.42 10.55 -0.28
CA LEU A 109 -0.96 10.51 1.11
C LEU A 109 0.03 9.37 1.34
N HIS A 110 -0.18 8.20 0.72
CA HIS A 110 0.79 7.09 0.74
C HIS A 110 2.11 7.49 0.07
N ILE A 111 2.06 8.11 -1.11
CA ILE A 111 3.26 8.59 -1.81
C ILE A 111 4.01 9.61 -0.94
N ALA A 112 3.28 10.56 -0.36
CA ALA A 112 3.86 11.58 0.50
C ALA A 112 4.50 10.96 1.76
N ALA A 113 3.82 10.01 2.41
CA ALA A 113 4.35 9.30 3.56
C ALA A 113 5.62 8.52 3.22
N ALA A 114 5.63 7.80 2.10
CA ALA A 114 6.80 7.08 1.62
C ALA A 114 8.01 8.01 1.40
N LEU A 115 7.79 9.15 0.76
CA LEU A 115 8.84 10.17 0.54
C LEU A 115 9.36 10.78 1.86
N GLU A 116 8.46 11.12 2.79
CA GLU A 116 8.83 11.70 4.08
C GLU A 116 9.57 10.69 4.98
N LEU A 117 9.26 9.40 4.85
CA LEU A 117 9.95 8.31 5.57
C LEU A 117 11.27 7.91 4.90
N GLY A 118 11.61 8.50 3.75
CA GLY A 118 12.82 8.15 3.01
C GLY A 118 12.79 6.74 2.43
N ALA A 119 11.60 6.26 2.04
CA ALA A 119 11.47 4.98 1.35
C ALA A 119 12.23 5.01 0.02
N THR A 120 12.93 3.93 -0.28
CA THR A 120 13.68 3.75 -1.53
C THR A 120 12.76 3.43 -2.71
N SER A 121 11.58 2.86 -2.41
CA SER A 121 10.54 2.58 -3.40
C SER A 121 9.17 2.42 -2.74
N LEU A 122 8.13 2.55 -3.56
CA LEU A 122 6.74 2.23 -3.23
C LEU A 122 6.31 0.99 -4.03
N TYR A 123 5.75 -0.01 -3.36
CA TYR A 123 5.11 -1.15 -4.02
C TYR A 123 3.60 -0.96 -4.02
N THR A 124 3.00 -0.94 -5.20
CA THR A 124 1.56 -0.78 -5.42
C THR A 124 1.09 -1.50 -6.69
N PHE A 125 -0.15 -1.95 -6.71
CA PHE A 125 -0.84 -2.45 -7.90
C PHE A 125 -1.86 -1.45 -8.46
N ASP A 126 -2.08 -0.31 -7.79
CA ASP A 126 -2.89 0.77 -8.35
C ASP A 126 -2.12 1.51 -9.44
N ARG A 127 -2.64 1.47 -10.68
CA ARG A 127 -1.98 2.07 -11.84
C ARG A 127 -1.83 3.59 -11.74
N LYS A 128 -2.82 4.28 -11.16
CA LYS A 128 -2.77 5.74 -11.01
C LYS A 128 -1.78 6.14 -9.94
N GLN A 129 -1.79 5.42 -8.81
CA GLN A 129 -0.81 5.63 -7.76
C GLN A 129 0.61 5.34 -8.24
N HIS A 130 0.81 4.26 -9.01
CA HIS A 130 2.09 3.92 -9.63
C HIS A 130 2.61 5.05 -10.53
N GLN A 131 1.77 5.58 -11.43
CA GLN A 131 2.13 6.71 -12.29
C GLN A 131 2.43 7.98 -11.48
N ALA A 132 1.63 8.25 -10.44
CA ALA A 132 1.82 9.40 -9.58
C ALA A 132 3.10 9.31 -8.75
N ALA A 133 3.46 8.13 -8.25
CA ALA A 133 4.71 7.91 -7.53
C ALA A 133 5.93 8.17 -8.43
N LEU A 134 5.92 7.66 -9.66
CA LEU A 134 6.96 7.96 -10.65
C LEU A 134 7.07 9.46 -10.94
N ALA A 135 5.94 10.14 -11.13
CA ALA A 135 5.91 11.59 -11.34
C ALA A 135 6.42 12.38 -10.12
N ALA A 136 6.28 11.83 -8.92
CA ALA A 136 6.80 12.38 -7.68
C ALA A 136 8.29 12.06 -7.45
N GLY A 137 8.93 11.30 -8.35
CA GLY A 137 10.34 10.89 -8.24
C GLY A 137 10.58 9.69 -7.31
N LEU A 138 9.53 8.96 -6.94
CA LEU A 138 9.63 7.77 -6.10
C LEU A 138 9.64 6.51 -6.99
N PRO A 139 10.69 5.67 -6.93
CA PRO A 139 10.72 4.40 -7.63
C PRO A 139 9.57 3.49 -7.22
N VAL A 140 9.11 2.64 -8.14
CA VAL A 140 7.98 1.72 -7.94
C VAL A 140 8.29 0.33 -8.46
N ASN A 141 7.54 -0.67 -7.98
CA ASN A 141 7.61 -2.02 -8.52
C ASN A 141 7.14 -2.09 -9.98
N PRO A 142 7.56 -3.09 -10.75
CA PRO A 142 6.91 -3.41 -12.02
C PRO A 142 5.44 -3.77 -11.82
N LEU A 143 4.55 -3.24 -12.66
CA LEU A 143 3.16 -3.67 -12.64
C LEU A 143 3.02 -5.06 -13.28
N PRO A 144 2.09 -5.90 -12.79
CA PRO A 144 1.75 -7.15 -13.46
C PRO A 144 1.35 -6.89 -14.92
N ARG A 145 1.76 -7.78 -15.81
CA ARG A 145 1.27 -7.74 -17.19
C ARG A 145 -0.22 -8.06 -17.21
N PRO A 146 -0.98 -7.41 -18.09
CA PRO A 146 -2.42 -7.69 -18.23
C PRO A 146 -2.66 -9.12 -18.71
#